data_358ea6e3a1d461a8cbdf255dfc8c025d
#
_entry.id   358ea6e3a1d461a8cbdf255dfc8c025d
#
_cell.length_a   1.000
_cell.length_b   1.000
_cell.length_c   1.000
_cell.angle_alpha   90.00
_cell.angle_beta   90.00
_cell.angle_gamma   90.00
#
_symmetry.space_group_name_H-M   'P 1'
#
loop_
_entity.id
_entity.type
_entity.pdbx_description
1 polymer ?
#
loop_
_entity_poly.entity_id
_entity_poly.type
_entity_poly.pdbx_seq_one_letter_code
_entity_poly.pdbx_strand_id
1 'polypeptide(L)'
;RDTDRSRGLGDVYKRQRIDRIDVSEDAEHVYVKVIDYKSGNKKFDLAALYYGLQLQLVVYMNAAMELESRKHPDKEIVPAALLYYHIDDPTIETPVELTDEQINEQILAKLRTNGVVNSDPEVVDRLDHYLQDKSAVIPVEKKKDGSFSARSGILSREEMQLVSAYVDAKIRDIGREILDGKIAANPYEKGNEEACTYCAYKKVCGFDGSIPGYEKRQLEDLDKQTLMQRMQETMEA
;
A
#
# COMPACT_ATOMS: atom_id res chain seq x y z
N ARG A 1 -11.10 1.99 26.82
CA ARG A 1 -10.16 3.14 27.01
C ARG A 1 -8.96 2.61 27.82
N ASP A 2 -8.00 2.04 27.16
CA ASP A 2 -6.69 1.78 27.79
C ASP A 2 -5.80 2.98 27.54
N THR A 3 -5.62 3.76 28.56
CA THR A 3 -4.56 4.77 28.61
C THR A 3 -3.26 4.04 28.85
N ASP A 4 -2.48 3.86 27.79
CA ASP A 4 -1.14 3.27 27.87
C ASP A 4 -0.21 4.27 28.57
N ARG A 5 0.06 3.99 29.84
CA ARG A 5 1.11 4.71 30.60
C ARG A 5 2.42 4.03 30.29
N SER A 6 3.29 4.70 29.56
CA SER A 6 4.70 4.33 29.42
C SER A 6 5.30 4.03 30.80
N ARG A 7 5.64 2.79 31.05
CA ARG A 7 6.37 2.35 32.24
C ARG A 7 7.81 2.09 31.86
N GLY A 8 8.66 3.09 32.02
CA GLY A 8 10.12 2.94 32.01
C GLY A 8 10.77 2.84 30.64
N LEU A 9 12.07 3.03 30.62
CA LEU A 9 12.98 2.97 29.46
C LEU A 9 13.25 1.52 28.98
N GLY A 10 12.27 0.64 28.94
CA GLY A 10 12.55 -0.77 28.66
C GLY A 10 11.75 -1.39 27.54
N ASP A 11 10.47 -1.10 27.43
CA ASP A 11 9.59 -1.80 26.49
C ASP A 11 8.83 -0.83 25.59
N VAL A 12 9.36 -0.61 24.40
CA VAL A 12 8.64 0.11 23.34
C VAL A 12 7.76 -0.91 22.60
N TYR A 13 6.49 -0.99 22.97
CA TYR A 13 5.50 -1.76 22.20
C TYR A 13 4.97 -0.91 21.07
N LYS A 14 5.23 -1.31 19.84
CA LYS A 14 4.54 -0.76 18.67
C LYS A 14 3.18 -1.45 18.57
N ARG A 15 2.12 -0.80 19.02
CA ARG A 15 0.74 -1.22 18.76
C ARG A 15 0.28 -0.62 17.44
N GLN A 16 -0.18 -1.47 16.53
CA GLN A 16 -0.88 -1.06 15.31
C GLN A 16 -2.24 -1.73 15.28
N ARG A 17 -3.22 -1.00 14.75
CA ARG A 17 -4.56 -1.51 14.51
C ARG A 17 -4.76 -1.59 13.00
N ILE A 18 -5.03 -2.78 12.51
CA ILE A 18 -5.41 -3.01 11.12
C ILE A 18 -6.89 -2.67 11.00
N ASP A 19 -7.25 -1.83 10.03
CA ASP A 19 -8.63 -1.37 9.89
C ASP A 19 -9.54 -2.51 9.47
N ARG A 20 -9.13 -3.29 8.44
CA ARG A 20 -9.92 -4.43 7.96
C ARG A 20 -9.04 -5.51 7.32
N ILE A 21 -9.29 -6.74 7.72
CA ILE A 21 -8.79 -7.95 7.08
C ILE A 21 -9.99 -8.77 6.65
N ASP A 22 -10.05 -9.14 5.38
CA ASP A 22 -11.02 -10.11 4.88
C ASP A 22 -10.27 -11.41 4.53
N VAL A 23 -10.84 -12.53 4.95
CA VAL A 23 -10.26 -13.86 4.72
C VAL A 23 -11.31 -14.70 3.99
N SER A 24 -10.85 -15.41 2.97
CA SER A 24 -11.62 -16.45 2.26
C SER A 24 -10.76 -17.69 2.17
N GLU A 25 -11.38 -18.88 2.21
CA GLU A 25 -10.63 -20.12 2.17
C GLU A 25 -11.27 -21.15 1.23
N ASP A 26 -10.46 -22.09 0.77
CA ASP A 26 -10.88 -23.33 0.14
C ASP A 26 -10.21 -24.54 0.81
N ALA A 27 -10.13 -25.70 0.15
CA ALA A 27 -9.55 -26.90 0.72
C ALA A 27 -8.03 -26.76 1.00
N GLU A 28 -7.31 -26.01 0.16
CA GLU A 28 -5.84 -25.96 0.15
C GLU A 28 -5.28 -24.60 0.52
N HIS A 29 -6.06 -23.52 0.33
CA HIS A 29 -5.58 -22.15 0.47
C HIS A 29 -6.43 -21.30 1.41
N VAL A 30 -5.77 -20.27 1.98
CA VAL A 30 -6.40 -19.17 2.70
C VAL A 30 -5.99 -17.87 2.01
N TYR A 31 -6.95 -17.13 1.51
CA TYR A 31 -6.75 -15.86 0.80
C TYR A 31 -6.93 -14.69 1.74
N VAL A 32 -5.94 -13.84 1.83
CA VAL A 32 -5.94 -12.69 2.75
C VAL A 32 -5.98 -11.39 1.96
N LYS A 33 -6.97 -10.56 2.27
CA LYS A 33 -7.10 -9.19 1.74
C LYS A 33 -7.02 -8.19 2.88
N VAL A 34 -6.18 -7.17 2.73
CA VAL A 34 -6.05 -6.08 3.69
C VAL A 34 -6.59 -4.79 3.09
N ILE A 35 -7.43 -4.10 3.84
CA ILE A 35 -7.98 -2.80 3.46
C ILE A 35 -7.67 -1.80 4.57
N ASP A 36 -7.12 -0.66 4.19
CA ASP A 36 -6.89 0.46 5.08
C ASP A 36 -7.72 1.67 4.61
N TYR A 37 -8.45 2.26 5.55
CA TYR A 37 -9.36 3.36 5.26
C TYR A 37 -8.63 4.70 5.28
N LYS A 38 -8.83 5.51 4.23
CA LYS A 38 -8.19 6.81 4.07
C LYS A 38 -9.22 7.92 3.92
N SER A 39 -9.06 8.99 4.68
CA SER A 39 -9.91 10.20 4.61
C SER A 39 -9.43 11.24 3.62
N GLY A 40 -8.46 10.94 2.76
CA GLY A 40 -7.90 11.85 1.76
C GLY A 40 -7.57 11.14 0.45
N ASN A 41 -7.13 11.88 -0.55
CA ASN A 41 -6.87 11.37 -1.91
C ASN A 41 -5.58 10.55 -2.06
N LYS A 42 -5.10 9.89 -1.00
CA LYS A 42 -3.87 9.10 -1.03
C LYS A 42 -4.07 7.84 -1.86
N LYS A 43 -3.31 7.73 -2.94
CA LYS A 43 -3.27 6.54 -3.80
C LYS A 43 -2.12 5.63 -3.40
N PHE A 44 -2.29 4.34 -3.62
CA PHE A 44 -1.20 3.39 -3.52
C PHE A 44 -0.16 3.68 -4.60
N ASP A 45 1.08 3.79 -4.19
CA ASP A 45 2.22 4.09 -5.05
C ASP A 45 3.36 3.12 -4.72
N LEU A 46 3.67 2.23 -5.66
CA LEU A 46 4.71 1.22 -5.51
C LEU A 46 6.12 1.87 -5.44
N ALA A 47 6.33 3.00 -6.12
CA ALA A 47 7.57 3.75 -6.01
C ALA A 47 7.71 4.39 -4.62
N ALA A 48 6.64 4.97 -4.08
CA ALA A 48 6.65 5.47 -2.71
C ALA A 48 6.93 4.34 -1.68
N LEU A 49 6.38 3.14 -1.90
CA LEU A 49 6.68 1.96 -1.08
C LEU A 49 8.17 1.60 -1.15
N TYR A 50 8.76 1.55 -2.34
CA TYR A 50 10.19 1.28 -2.54
C TYR A 50 11.06 2.25 -1.76
N TYR A 51 10.71 3.54 -1.74
CA TYR A 51 11.42 4.56 -0.97
C TYR A 51 11.10 4.57 0.54
N GLY A 52 10.24 3.68 1.02
CA GLY A 52 9.91 3.56 2.44
C GLY A 52 8.78 4.47 2.94
N LEU A 53 7.98 5.06 2.03
CA LEU A 53 6.95 6.04 2.37
C LEU A 53 5.54 5.44 2.59
N GLN A 54 5.24 4.27 2.04
CA GLN A 54 3.93 3.62 2.11
C GLN A 54 4.01 2.16 2.55
N LEU A 55 4.71 1.88 3.64
CA LEU A 55 4.97 0.51 4.12
C LEU A 55 3.76 -0.14 4.82
N GLN A 56 2.81 0.67 5.31
CA GLN A 56 1.74 0.25 6.22
C GLN A 56 0.93 -0.96 5.72
N LEU A 57 0.44 -0.93 4.48
CA LEU A 57 -0.39 -2.01 3.92
C LEU A 57 0.36 -3.35 3.87
N VAL A 58 1.65 -3.33 3.48
CA VAL A 58 2.45 -4.55 3.39
C VAL A 58 2.75 -5.09 4.79
N VAL A 59 3.07 -4.21 5.75
CA VAL A 59 3.25 -4.62 7.16
C VAL A 59 1.99 -5.29 7.70
N TYR A 60 0.82 -4.74 7.37
CA TYR A 60 -0.45 -5.33 7.78
C TYR A 60 -0.71 -6.67 7.11
N MET A 61 -0.37 -6.81 5.83
CA MET A 61 -0.48 -8.09 5.11
C MET A 61 0.44 -9.13 5.72
N ASN A 62 1.71 -8.80 5.97
CA ASN A 62 2.67 -9.73 6.56
C ASN A 62 2.20 -10.22 7.94
N ALA A 63 1.71 -9.32 8.79
CA ALA A 63 1.14 -9.68 10.08
C ALA A 63 -0.14 -10.53 9.96
N ALA A 64 -1.03 -10.20 9.01
CA ALA A 64 -2.25 -10.97 8.77
C ALA A 64 -1.93 -12.38 8.25
N MET A 65 -1.01 -12.51 7.30
CA MET A 65 -0.57 -13.81 6.77
C MET A 65 0.08 -14.68 7.86
N GLU A 66 0.90 -14.10 8.73
CA GLU A 66 1.49 -14.82 9.87
C GLU A 66 0.42 -15.29 10.85
N LEU A 67 -0.60 -14.49 11.13
CA LEU A 67 -1.73 -14.87 11.99
C LEU A 67 -2.54 -16.01 11.38
N GLU A 68 -2.84 -15.92 10.09
CA GLU A 68 -3.62 -16.95 9.40
C GLU A 68 -2.82 -18.26 9.22
N SER A 69 -1.51 -18.20 9.00
CA SER A 69 -0.67 -19.41 8.94
C SER A 69 -0.64 -20.21 10.25
N ARG A 70 -0.75 -19.53 11.39
CA ARG A 70 -0.86 -20.16 12.70
C ARG A 70 -2.21 -20.83 12.95
N LYS A 71 -3.28 -20.28 12.35
CA LYS A 71 -4.64 -20.84 12.45
C LYS A 71 -4.87 -22.01 11.48
N HIS A 72 -4.20 -21.96 10.33
CA HIS A 72 -4.36 -22.91 9.23
C HIS A 72 -3.00 -23.52 8.83
N PRO A 73 -2.38 -24.35 9.71
CA PRO A 73 -1.03 -24.88 9.48
C PRO A 73 -0.95 -25.81 8.26
N ASP A 74 -2.08 -26.37 7.83
CA ASP A 74 -2.18 -27.33 6.72
C ASP A 74 -2.56 -26.66 5.39
N LYS A 75 -2.76 -25.32 5.38
CA LYS A 75 -3.15 -24.58 4.18
C LYS A 75 -2.09 -23.57 3.78
N GLU A 76 -2.02 -23.29 2.49
CA GLU A 76 -1.19 -22.24 1.98
C GLU A 76 -1.87 -20.87 2.14
N ILE A 77 -1.13 -19.88 2.67
CA ILE A 77 -1.64 -18.52 2.84
C ILE A 77 -1.27 -17.69 1.63
N VAL A 78 -2.27 -17.18 0.93
CA VAL A 78 -2.14 -16.44 -0.33
C VAL A 78 -2.48 -14.96 -0.10
N PRO A 79 -1.56 -14.02 -0.36
CA PRO A 79 -1.90 -12.60 -0.35
C PRO A 79 -2.81 -12.30 -1.55
N ALA A 80 -4.04 -11.87 -1.27
CA ALA A 80 -5.03 -11.62 -2.31
C ALA A 80 -5.03 -10.16 -2.76
N ALA A 81 -5.02 -9.20 -1.83
CA ALA A 81 -5.01 -7.78 -2.19
C ALA A 81 -4.54 -6.87 -1.05
N LEU A 82 -3.91 -5.76 -1.43
CA LEU A 82 -3.49 -4.64 -0.59
C LEU A 82 -4.23 -3.40 -1.08
N LEU A 83 -5.21 -2.91 -0.34
CA LEU A 83 -6.14 -1.91 -0.83
C LEU A 83 -6.27 -0.71 0.11
N TYR A 84 -6.33 0.49 -0.45
CA TYR A 84 -6.89 1.66 0.18
C TYR A 84 -8.36 1.81 -0.21
N TYR A 85 -9.20 2.11 0.76
CA TYR A 85 -10.57 2.53 0.54
C TYR A 85 -10.75 3.97 1.03
N HIS A 86 -11.19 4.84 0.13
CA HIS A 86 -11.42 6.24 0.49
C HIS A 86 -12.79 6.39 1.12
N ILE A 87 -12.80 6.90 2.37
CA ILE A 87 -14.03 7.33 3.03
C ILE A 87 -14.28 8.75 2.55
N ASP A 88 -15.08 8.86 1.51
CA ASP A 88 -15.45 10.15 0.90
C ASP A 88 -16.95 10.16 0.62
N ASP A 89 -17.53 11.36 0.54
CA ASP A 89 -18.89 11.58 0.05
C ASP A 89 -18.77 12.15 -1.38
N PRO A 90 -18.73 11.28 -2.41
CA PRO A 90 -18.39 11.71 -3.75
C PRO A 90 -19.49 12.57 -4.37
N THR A 91 -19.18 13.82 -4.62
CA THR A 91 -20.05 14.73 -5.38
C THR A 91 -19.86 14.49 -6.88
N ILE A 92 -20.96 14.38 -7.63
CA ILE A 92 -20.98 14.28 -9.08
C ILE A 92 -21.32 15.68 -9.65
N GLU A 93 -20.34 16.32 -10.25
CA GLU A 93 -20.54 17.54 -11.01
C GLU A 93 -20.63 17.20 -12.51
N THR A 94 -21.74 17.52 -13.14
CA THR A 94 -21.95 17.25 -14.56
C THR A 94 -22.75 18.40 -15.20
N PRO A 95 -22.37 18.82 -16.41
CA PRO A 95 -23.13 19.82 -17.18
C PRO A 95 -24.36 19.23 -17.86
N VAL A 96 -24.57 17.91 -17.78
CA VAL A 96 -25.67 17.17 -18.44
C VAL A 96 -26.50 16.48 -17.37
N GLU A 97 -27.83 16.45 -17.56
CA GLU A 97 -28.70 15.64 -16.74
C GLU A 97 -28.36 14.15 -16.90
N LEU A 98 -28.06 13.50 -15.79
CA LEU A 98 -27.80 12.06 -15.71
C LEU A 98 -29.01 11.34 -15.14
N THR A 99 -29.19 10.09 -15.55
CA THR A 99 -30.15 9.19 -14.90
C THR A 99 -29.60 8.74 -13.54
N ASP A 100 -30.47 8.31 -12.62
CA ASP A 100 -30.07 7.78 -11.33
C ASP A 100 -29.09 6.61 -11.45
N GLU A 101 -29.24 5.77 -12.46
CA GLU A 101 -28.32 4.66 -12.75
C GLU A 101 -26.93 5.16 -13.12
N GLN A 102 -26.83 6.18 -13.99
CA GLN A 102 -25.56 6.79 -14.37
C GLN A 102 -24.87 7.51 -13.20
N ILE A 103 -25.67 8.14 -12.33
CA ILE A 103 -25.15 8.77 -11.10
C ILE A 103 -24.58 7.68 -10.18
N ASN A 104 -25.31 6.59 -9.94
CA ASN A 104 -24.84 5.48 -9.12
C ASN A 104 -23.58 4.83 -9.67
N GLU A 105 -23.47 4.61 -10.98
CA GLU A 105 -22.26 4.09 -11.62
C GLU A 105 -21.06 5.01 -11.38
N GLN A 106 -21.24 6.33 -11.50
CA GLN A 106 -20.17 7.29 -11.25
C GLN A 106 -19.76 7.34 -9.78
N ILE A 107 -20.71 7.24 -8.85
CA ILE A 107 -20.44 7.14 -7.41
C ILE A 107 -19.62 5.89 -7.11
N LEU A 108 -20.06 4.73 -7.60
CA LEU A 108 -19.33 3.47 -7.42
C LEU A 108 -17.92 3.53 -8.00
N ALA A 109 -17.75 4.14 -9.17
CA ALA A 109 -16.44 4.32 -9.77
C ALA A 109 -15.49 5.21 -8.93
N LYS A 110 -16.02 6.22 -8.25
CA LYS A 110 -15.25 7.07 -7.31
C LYS A 110 -14.92 6.34 -6.00
N LEU A 111 -15.80 5.47 -5.53
CA LEU A 111 -15.62 4.67 -4.31
C LEU A 111 -14.80 3.40 -4.53
N ARG A 112 -14.41 3.10 -5.78
CA ARG A 112 -13.58 1.93 -6.07
C ARG A 112 -12.27 1.97 -5.30
N THR A 113 -11.88 0.83 -4.73
CA THR A 113 -10.60 0.70 -4.01
C THR A 113 -9.40 1.01 -4.91
N ASN A 114 -8.32 1.44 -4.29
CA ASN A 114 -7.04 1.71 -4.93
C ASN A 114 -5.96 0.84 -4.29
N GLY A 115 -5.05 0.29 -5.07
CA GLY A 115 -4.00 -0.59 -4.55
C GLY A 115 -3.58 -1.66 -5.53
N VAL A 116 -3.18 -2.82 -5.02
CA VAL A 116 -2.74 -3.96 -5.83
C VAL A 116 -3.48 -5.23 -5.44
N VAL A 117 -3.73 -6.04 -6.45
CA VAL A 117 -4.43 -7.32 -6.39
C VAL A 117 -3.50 -8.40 -6.95
N ASN A 118 -3.54 -9.59 -6.37
CA ASN A 118 -2.86 -10.75 -6.93
C ASN A 118 -3.41 -11.06 -8.33
N SER A 119 -2.52 -11.22 -9.31
CA SER A 119 -2.90 -11.42 -10.71
C SER A 119 -3.40 -12.83 -11.04
N ASP A 120 -3.44 -13.73 -10.04
CA ASP A 120 -4.04 -15.06 -10.22
C ASP A 120 -5.53 -14.90 -10.57
N PRO A 121 -6.00 -15.48 -11.69
CA PRO A 121 -7.39 -15.37 -12.09
C PRO A 121 -8.39 -15.88 -11.04
N GLU A 122 -8.03 -16.90 -10.26
CA GLU A 122 -8.86 -17.43 -9.19
C GLU A 122 -8.99 -16.42 -8.05
N VAL A 123 -7.88 -15.76 -7.67
CA VAL A 123 -7.90 -14.70 -6.66
C VAL A 123 -8.75 -13.52 -7.11
N VAL A 124 -8.60 -13.10 -8.37
CA VAL A 124 -9.41 -12.00 -8.91
C VAL A 124 -10.89 -12.34 -8.92
N ASP A 125 -11.27 -13.56 -9.29
CA ASP A 125 -12.67 -14.02 -9.31
C ASP A 125 -13.27 -14.08 -7.88
N ARG A 126 -12.50 -14.50 -6.89
CA ARG A 126 -12.90 -14.46 -5.46
C ARG A 126 -13.11 -13.05 -4.92
N LEU A 127 -12.38 -12.07 -5.44
CA LEU A 127 -12.50 -10.66 -5.03
C LEU A 127 -13.66 -9.94 -5.74
N ASP A 128 -13.95 -10.28 -6.99
CA ASP A 128 -15.05 -9.74 -7.78
C ASP A 128 -15.55 -10.76 -8.80
N HIS A 129 -16.57 -11.51 -8.40
CA HIS A 129 -17.24 -12.54 -9.21
C HIS A 129 -17.95 -11.99 -10.45
N TYR A 130 -18.28 -10.71 -10.45
CA TYR A 130 -19.02 -10.05 -11.52
C TYR A 130 -18.12 -9.29 -12.49
N LEU A 131 -16.80 -9.43 -12.35
CA LEU A 131 -15.82 -8.75 -13.22
C LEU A 131 -15.91 -9.25 -14.67
N GLN A 132 -16.47 -8.43 -15.56
CA GLN A 132 -16.45 -8.64 -17.02
C GLN A 132 -15.27 -7.90 -17.63
N ASP A 133 -15.38 -6.58 -17.81
CA ASP A 133 -14.33 -5.75 -18.39
C ASP A 133 -13.58 -4.96 -17.31
N LYS A 134 -14.32 -4.20 -16.47
CA LYS A 134 -13.78 -3.33 -15.44
C LYS A 134 -14.49 -3.53 -14.11
N SER A 135 -13.74 -3.79 -13.06
CA SER A 135 -14.31 -3.92 -11.72
C SER A 135 -14.78 -2.57 -11.17
N ALA A 136 -15.97 -2.60 -10.55
CA ALA A 136 -16.46 -1.47 -9.75
C ALA A 136 -15.87 -1.46 -8.32
N VAL A 137 -15.23 -2.54 -7.88
CA VAL A 137 -14.81 -2.76 -6.49
C VAL A 137 -13.29 -2.71 -6.33
N ILE A 138 -12.55 -3.43 -7.17
CA ILE A 138 -11.10 -3.58 -7.13
C ILE A 138 -10.41 -2.89 -8.30
N PRO A 139 -9.13 -2.51 -8.20
CA PRO A 139 -8.42 -1.79 -9.26
C PRO A 139 -7.99 -2.70 -10.43
N VAL A 140 -8.92 -3.51 -10.95
CA VAL A 140 -8.65 -4.47 -12.03
C VAL A 140 -9.53 -4.18 -13.24
N GLU A 141 -8.93 -4.32 -14.42
CA GLU A 141 -9.58 -4.16 -15.73
C GLU A 141 -9.07 -5.24 -16.68
N LYS A 142 -9.97 -5.99 -17.30
CA LYS A 142 -9.66 -7.03 -18.29
C LYS A 142 -9.75 -6.45 -19.69
N LYS A 143 -8.90 -6.94 -20.60
CA LYS A 143 -8.99 -6.70 -22.03
C LYS A 143 -9.92 -7.75 -22.68
N LYS A 144 -10.28 -7.53 -23.93
CA LYS A 144 -11.12 -8.46 -24.72
C LYS A 144 -10.52 -9.87 -24.86
N ASP A 145 -9.21 -10.00 -24.76
CA ASP A 145 -8.48 -11.28 -24.80
C ASP A 145 -8.39 -11.98 -23.44
N GLY A 146 -9.02 -11.41 -22.39
CA GLY A 146 -9.00 -11.93 -21.02
C GLY A 146 -7.75 -11.53 -20.22
N SER A 147 -6.74 -10.94 -20.82
CA SER A 147 -5.56 -10.44 -20.12
C SER A 147 -5.88 -9.17 -19.33
N PHE A 148 -5.07 -8.86 -18.31
CA PHE A 148 -5.24 -7.63 -17.54
C PHE A 148 -4.73 -6.41 -18.31
N SER A 149 -5.44 -5.30 -18.17
CA SER A 149 -5.00 -4.00 -18.70
C SER A 149 -3.74 -3.51 -17.98
N ALA A 150 -2.88 -2.75 -18.67
CA ALA A 150 -1.75 -2.09 -18.07
C ALA A 150 -2.13 -1.06 -16.97
N ARG A 151 -3.41 -0.67 -16.92
CA ARG A 151 -3.95 0.22 -15.87
C ARG A 151 -4.38 -0.51 -14.62
N SER A 152 -4.40 -1.85 -14.66
CA SER A 152 -4.76 -2.66 -13.50
C SER A 152 -3.66 -2.59 -12.43
N GLY A 153 -4.07 -2.39 -11.20
CA GLY A 153 -3.19 -2.55 -10.03
C GLY A 153 -2.99 -4.03 -9.72
N ILE A 154 -2.11 -4.70 -10.43
CA ILE A 154 -1.85 -6.13 -10.25
C ILE A 154 -0.38 -6.42 -9.98
N LEU A 155 -0.14 -7.42 -9.13
CA LEU A 155 1.16 -8.04 -8.89
C LEU A 155 1.00 -9.54 -8.99
N SER A 156 2.00 -10.25 -9.56
CA SER A 156 2.02 -11.70 -9.47
C SER A 156 2.25 -12.15 -8.02
N ARG A 157 2.07 -13.43 -7.77
CA ARG A 157 2.34 -14.00 -6.45
C ARG A 157 3.79 -13.79 -6.03
N GLU A 158 4.72 -14.02 -6.94
CA GLU A 158 6.16 -13.83 -6.76
C GLU A 158 6.50 -12.35 -6.52
N GLU A 159 5.87 -11.45 -7.27
CA GLU A 159 6.03 -10.00 -7.08
C GLU A 159 5.51 -9.57 -5.70
N MET A 160 4.36 -10.10 -5.24
CA MET A 160 3.85 -9.82 -3.89
C MET A 160 4.78 -10.35 -2.79
N GLN A 161 5.34 -11.55 -2.97
CA GLN A 161 6.34 -12.11 -2.05
C GLN A 161 7.61 -11.27 -2.00
N LEU A 162 8.10 -10.82 -3.17
CA LEU A 162 9.26 -9.93 -3.24
C LEU A 162 9.00 -8.61 -2.52
N VAL A 163 7.86 -7.96 -2.76
CA VAL A 163 7.45 -6.71 -2.08
C VAL A 163 7.38 -6.93 -0.56
N SER A 164 6.82 -8.04 -0.11
CA SER A 164 6.74 -8.41 1.30
C SER A 164 8.12 -8.52 1.94
N ALA A 165 9.01 -9.32 1.34
CA ALA A 165 10.37 -9.51 1.83
C ALA A 165 11.18 -8.21 1.82
N TYR A 166 11.05 -7.41 0.75
CA TYR A 166 11.70 -6.10 0.63
C TYR A 166 11.27 -5.14 1.75
N VAL A 167 9.97 -5.07 2.04
CA VAL A 167 9.45 -4.20 3.11
C VAL A 167 9.96 -4.63 4.48
N ASP A 168 10.03 -5.92 4.75
CA ASP A 168 10.61 -6.45 5.99
C ASP A 168 12.08 -6.09 6.15
N ALA A 169 12.87 -6.21 5.08
CA ALA A 169 14.27 -5.78 5.07
C ALA A 169 14.40 -4.27 5.30
N LYS A 170 13.62 -3.47 4.57
CA LYS A 170 13.60 -2.00 4.69
C LYS A 170 13.28 -1.55 6.12
N ILE A 171 12.33 -2.18 6.79
CA ILE A 171 11.96 -1.84 8.17
C ILE A 171 13.10 -2.18 9.13
N ARG A 172 13.76 -3.31 8.94
CA ARG A 172 14.95 -3.67 9.75
C ARG A 172 16.08 -2.66 9.57
N ASP A 173 16.32 -2.21 8.34
CA ASP A 173 17.35 -1.22 8.05
C ASP A 173 17.02 0.14 8.67
N ILE A 174 15.78 0.62 8.54
CA ILE A 174 15.30 1.82 9.24
C ILE A 174 15.49 1.67 10.77
N GLY A 175 15.15 0.51 11.31
CA GLY A 175 15.34 0.23 12.74
C GLY A 175 16.81 0.29 13.17
N ARG A 176 17.73 -0.26 12.36
CA ARG A 176 19.18 -0.17 12.61
C ARG A 176 19.67 1.28 12.53
N GLU A 177 19.24 2.04 11.51
CA GLU A 177 19.61 3.44 11.38
C GLU A 177 19.19 4.30 12.59
N ILE A 178 17.98 4.03 13.12
CA ILE A 178 17.50 4.68 14.36
C ILE A 178 18.37 4.32 15.55
N LEU A 179 18.72 3.03 15.72
CA LEU A 179 19.56 2.56 16.82
C LEU A 179 21.00 3.08 16.72
N ASP A 180 21.51 3.25 15.49
CA ASP A 180 22.83 3.83 15.23
C ASP A 180 22.86 5.35 15.39
N GLY A 181 21.74 5.98 15.72
CA GLY A 181 21.64 7.42 15.96
C GLY A 181 21.77 8.26 14.68
N LYS A 182 21.36 7.75 13.52
CA LYS A 182 21.34 8.52 12.27
C LYS A 182 20.21 9.56 12.33
N ILE A 183 20.56 10.81 12.61
CA ILE A 183 19.64 11.94 12.81
C ILE A 183 19.77 13.02 11.73
N ALA A 184 20.55 12.80 10.69
CA ALA A 184 20.74 13.78 9.63
C ALA A 184 19.39 14.15 8.97
N ALA A 185 19.14 15.46 8.84
CA ALA A 185 17.98 15.95 8.09
C ALA A 185 18.18 15.65 6.60
N ASN A 186 17.37 14.75 6.07
CA ASN A 186 17.45 14.29 4.68
C ASN A 186 16.03 14.19 4.08
N PRO A 187 15.32 15.33 3.90
CA PRO A 187 13.96 15.35 3.38
C PRO A 187 13.92 14.88 1.92
N TYR A 188 12.80 14.28 1.53
CA TYR A 188 12.60 13.88 0.14
C TYR A 188 11.79 14.93 -0.65
N GLU A 189 11.95 14.87 -1.97
CA GLU A 189 11.13 15.54 -2.96
C GLU A 189 10.78 14.56 -4.08
N LYS A 190 9.49 14.47 -4.42
CA LYS A 190 8.97 13.63 -5.50
C LYS A 190 7.95 14.43 -6.32
N GLY A 191 8.34 14.88 -7.49
CA GLY A 191 7.51 15.79 -8.29
C GLY A 191 7.15 17.05 -7.51
N ASN A 192 5.86 17.25 -7.23
CA ASN A 192 5.38 18.40 -6.44
C ASN A 192 5.23 18.10 -4.94
N GLU A 193 5.56 16.89 -4.49
CA GLU A 193 5.46 16.50 -3.08
C GLU A 193 6.81 16.68 -2.39
N GLU A 194 6.79 17.40 -1.27
CA GLU A 194 7.96 17.59 -0.41
C GLU A 194 7.68 17.12 1.02
N ALA A 195 8.63 16.45 1.63
CA ALA A 195 8.57 16.07 3.04
C ALA A 195 8.37 17.26 3.98
N CYS A 196 8.87 18.44 3.60
CA CYS A 196 8.83 19.65 4.41
C CYS A 196 7.53 20.44 4.35
N THR A 197 6.63 20.15 3.39
CA THR A 197 5.41 20.95 3.16
C THR A 197 4.51 21.01 4.39
N TYR A 198 4.28 19.87 5.03
CA TYR A 198 3.43 19.75 6.22
C TYR A 198 4.20 19.32 7.48
N CYS A 199 5.53 19.49 7.48
CA CYS A 199 6.35 19.06 8.61
C CYS A 199 6.14 19.95 9.82
N ALA A 200 5.71 19.36 10.94
CA ALA A 200 5.53 20.06 12.22
C ALA A 200 6.83 20.65 12.77
N TYR A 201 7.96 20.07 12.39
CA TYR A 201 9.30 20.44 12.88
C TYR A 201 10.03 21.43 11.96
N LYS A 202 9.42 21.91 10.89
CA LYS A 202 10.05 22.80 9.90
C LYS A 202 10.73 24.02 10.52
N LYS A 203 10.13 24.59 11.59
CA LYS A 203 10.65 25.78 12.27
C LYS A 203 11.87 25.52 13.17
N VAL A 204 12.12 24.29 13.57
CA VAL A 204 13.19 23.92 14.52
C VAL A 204 14.23 22.99 13.90
N CYS A 205 13.92 22.37 12.75
CA CYS A 205 14.81 21.44 12.06
C CYS A 205 16.08 22.11 11.51
N GLY A 206 15.99 23.40 11.11
CA GLY A 206 17.12 24.13 10.55
C GLY A 206 17.54 23.71 9.14
N PHE A 207 16.82 22.77 8.49
CA PHE A 207 17.09 22.40 7.11
C PHE A 207 16.77 23.57 6.16
N ASP A 208 17.77 23.98 5.40
CA ASP A 208 17.64 25.00 4.37
C ASP A 208 18.40 24.56 3.11
N GLY A 209 17.66 24.22 2.05
CA GLY A 209 18.24 23.76 0.77
C GLY A 209 19.04 24.84 0.02
N SER A 210 19.06 26.09 0.46
CA SER A 210 19.93 27.14 -0.08
C SER A 210 21.36 27.11 0.48
N ILE A 211 21.55 26.38 1.60
CA ILE A 211 22.86 26.23 2.24
C ILE A 211 23.60 25.04 1.64
N PRO A 212 24.87 25.21 1.19
CA PRO A 212 25.66 24.10 0.69
C PRO A 212 25.79 22.96 1.73
N GLY A 213 25.52 21.72 1.26
CA GLY A 213 25.52 20.53 2.13
C GLY A 213 24.15 20.11 2.65
N TYR A 214 23.10 20.91 2.40
CA TYR A 214 21.72 20.53 2.65
C TYR A 214 21.04 20.18 1.33
N GLU A 215 20.87 18.89 1.06
CA GLU A 215 20.26 18.41 -0.19
C GLU A 215 18.98 17.62 0.12
N LYS A 216 17.97 17.79 -0.72
CA LYS A 216 16.79 16.93 -0.71
C LYS A 216 17.06 15.67 -1.51
N ARG A 217 16.60 14.52 -1.02
CA ARG A 217 16.60 13.28 -1.80
C ARG A 217 15.57 13.39 -2.91
N GLN A 218 16.03 13.38 -4.15
CA GLN A 218 15.15 13.32 -5.31
C GLN A 218 14.65 11.88 -5.49
N LEU A 219 13.33 11.67 -5.39
CA LEU A 219 12.72 10.37 -5.60
C LEU A 219 12.20 10.26 -7.03
N GLU A 220 12.73 9.27 -7.76
CA GLU A 220 12.34 9.00 -9.14
C GLU A 220 10.96 8.36 -9.20
N ASP A 221 10.21 8.67 -10.25
CA ASP A 221 8.98 7.96 -10.59
C ASP A 221 9.36 6.76 -11.47
N LEU A 222 9.41 5.57 -10.85
CA LEU A 222 9.88 4.34 -11.48
C LEU A 222 8.69 3.49 -11.92
N ASP A 223 8.78 2.89 -13.10
CA ASP A 223 7.82 1.90 -13.55
C ASP A 223 7.92 0.59 -12.74
N LYS A 224 6.86 -0.22 -12.82
CA LYS A 224 6.76 -1.48 -12.08
C LYS A 224 7.93 -2.43 -12.34
N GLN A 225 8.35 -2.59 -13.60
CA GLN A 225 9.41 -3.53 -13.96
C GLN A 225 10.74 -3.13 -13.34
N THR A 226 11.10 -1.85 -13.44
CA THR A 226 12.31 -1.28 -12.82
C THR A 226 12.28 -1.42 -11.30
N LEU A 227 11.11 -1.20 -10.67
CA LEU A 227 10.94 -1.35 -9.22
C LEU A 227 11.17 -2.80 -8.78
N MET A 228 10.56 -3.78 -9.46
CA MET A 228 10.76 -5.19 -9.14
C MET A 228 12.23 -5.60 -9.28
N GLN A 229 12.89 -5.17 -10.35
CA GLN A 229 14.29 -5.44 -10.55
C GLN A 229 15.18 -4.84 -9.43
N ARG A 230 14.98 -3.56 -9.08
CA ARG A 230 15.73 -2.91 -7.99
C ARG A 230 15.48 -3.53 -6.62
N MET A 231 14.25 -3.97 -6.36
CA MET A 231 13.93 -4.72 -5.13
C MET A 231 14.67 -6.05 -5.09
N GLN A 232 14.68 -6.79 -6.20
CA GLN A 232 15.38 -8.06 -6.31
C GLN A 232 16.91 -7.88 -6.09
N GLU A 233 17.54 -6.92 -6.77
CA GLU A 233 18.95 -6.59 -6.59
C GLU A 233 19.29 -6.22 -5.14
N THR A 234 18.39 -5.50 -4.45
CA THR A 234 18.57 -5.14 -3.03
C THR A 234 18.50 -6.37 -2.12
N MET A 235 17.68 -7.36 -2.47
CA MET A 235 17.53 -8.58 -1.66
C MET A 235 18.66 -9.59 -1.87
N GLU A 236 19.38 -9.50 -2.98
CA GLU A 236 20.53 -10.36 -3.32
C GLU A 236 21.88 -9.81 -2.82
N ALA A 237 21.93 -8.53 -2.44
CA ALA A 237 23.13 -7.82 -1.97
C ALA A 237 23.37 -8.00 -0.47
#